data_32c4c45b7950fb4e6aa16e7878845b82
#
_entry.id   32c4c45b7950fb4e6aa16e7878845b82
#
_cell.length_a   1.000
_cell.length_b   1.000
_cell.length_c   1.000
_cell.angle_alpha   90.00
_cell.angle_beta   90.00
_cell.angle_gamma   90.00
#
_symmetry.space_group_name_H-M   'P 1'
#
loop_
_entity.id
_entity.type
_entity.pdbx_description
1 polymer ?
#
loop_
_entity_poly.entity_id
_entity_poly.type
_entity_poly.pdbx_seq_one_letter_code
_entity_poly.pdbx_strand_id
1 'polypeptide(L)'
;ASAMSLGKHKIRVNMISRGLHLDDEYTASVGRDRAQKLVKDAAPLGQWLNPETDLYSTVIYLISDGSRFMTGTTVLVDGAQSLTRPRLKSYM
;
A
#
# COMPACT_ATOMS: atom_id res chain seq x y z
N ALA A 1 -7.66 -14.43 9.78
CA ALA A 1 -8.20 -14.99 11.04
C ALA A 1 -9.12 -14.02 11.76
N SER A 2 -8.68 -12.76 11.92
CA SER A 2 -9.52 -11.78 12.61
C SER A 2 -10.83 -11.53 11.88
N ALA A 3 -10.77 -11.45 10.53
CA ALA A 3 -11.99 -11.20 9.77
C ALA A 3 -12.99 -12.33 9.93
N MET A 4 -12.51 -13.56 9.99
CA MET A 4 -13.40 -14.71 10.17
C MET A 4 -14.00 -14.72 11.56
N SER A 5 -13.20 -14.43 12.58
CA SER A 5 -13.69 -14.43 13.97
C SER A 5 -14.68 -13.32 14.23
N LEU A 6 -14.44 -12.15 13.64
CA LEU A 6 -15.24 -10.96 13.95
C LEU A 6 -16.40 -10.74 13.01
N GLY A 7 -16.43 -11.46 11.87
CA GLY A 7 -17.47 -11.26 10.88
C GLY A 7 -18.87 -11.57 11.43
N LYS A 8 -18.97 -12.56 12.28
CA LYS A 8 -20.26 -12.91 12.87
C LYS A 8 -20.79 -11.83 13.81
N HIS A 9 -19.93 -10.92 14.23
CA HIS A 9 -20.31 -9.77 15.03
C HIS A 9 -20.51 -8.52 14.19
N LYS A 10 -20.50 -8.68 12.86
CA LYS A 10 -20.65 -7.59 11.89
C LYS A 10 -19.52 -6.57 11.98
N ILE A 11 -18.33 -7.07 12.32
CA ILE A 11 -17.12 -6.25 12.34
C ILE A 11 -16.28 -6.65 11.14
N ARG A 12 -15.88 -5.69 10.35
CA ARG A 12 -15.04 -5.91 9.18
C ARG A 12 -13.59 -5.59 9.50
N VAL A 13 -12.70 -6.43 9.00
CA VAL A 13 -11.27 -6.26 9.21
C VAL A 13 -10.57 -6.37 7.86
N ASN A 14 -10.01 -5.29 7.39
CA ASN A 14 -9.27 -5.27 6.14
C ASN A 14 -7.89 -4.69 6.38
N MET A 15 -6.97 -4.98 5.47
CA MET A 15 -5.60 -4.53 5.59
C MET A 15 -5.22 -3.71 4.34
N ILE A 16 -4.44 -2.67 4.55
CA ILE A 16 -3.88 -1.90 3.43
C ILE A 16 -2.38 -2.16 3.42
N SER A 17 -1.89 -2.63 2.28
CA SER A 17 -0.46 -2.82 2.07
C SER A 17 0.01 -1.73 1.12
N ARG A 18 0.75 -0.77 1.65
CA ARG A 18 1.21 0.36 0.86
C ARG A 18 2.58 0.12 0.25
N GLY A 19 2.83 0.85 -0.83
CA GLY A 19 4.14 0.80 -1.45
C GLY A 19 5.12 1.79 -0.82
N LEU A 20 6.18 2.07 -1.54
CA LEU A 20 7.20 3.00 -1.10
C LEU A 20 6.63 4.40 -0.99
N HIS A 21 6.97 5.08 0.09
CA HIS A 21 6.59 6.47 0.25
C HIS A 21 7.82 7.26 0.66
N LEU A 22 7.91 8.48 0.16
CA LEU A 22 9.04 9.33 0.40
C LEU A 22 8.89 10.02 1.76
N ASP A 23 9.92 9.91 2.59
CA ASP A 23 9.96 10.67 3.83
C ASP A 23 11.22 11.54 3.85
N ASP A 24 11.22 12.49 4.78
CA ASP A 24 12.31 13.45 4.85
C ASP A 24 13.65 12.81 5.22
N GLU A 25 13.62 11.83 6.09
CA GLU A 25 14.82 11.12 6.49
C GLU A 25 15.48 10.42 5.33
N TYR A 26 14.69 9.71 4.56
CA TYR A 26 15.22 8.98 3.42
C TYR A 26 15.78 9.92 2.37
N THR A 27 15.04 11.00 2.08
CA THR A 27 15.49 11.98 1.11
C THR A 27 16.80 12.64 1.54
N ALA A 28 16.92 12.93 2.83
CA ALA A 28 18.13 13.55 3.34
C ALA A 28 19.32 12.60 3.25
N SER A 29 19.10 11.30 3.44
CA SER A 29 20.21 10.35 3.47
C SER A 29 20.73 9.98 2.08
N VAL A 30 19.84 9.91 1.07
CA VAL A 30 20.27 9.44 -0.26
C VAL A 30 20.21 10.50 -1.35
N GLY A 31 19.57 11.63 -1.08
CA GLY A 31 19.41 12.68 -2.06
C GLY A 31 18.17 12.50 -2.92
N ARG A 32 17.64 13.63 -3.40
CA ARG A 32 16.39 13.62 -4.13
C ARG A 32 16.48 12.84 -5.44
N ASP A 33 17.59 13.03 -6.17
CA ASP A 33 17.73 12.37 -7.47
C ASP A 33 17.79 10.85 -7.35
N ARG A 34 18.49 10.36 -6.34
CA ARG A 34 18.57 8.92 -6.10
C ARG A 34 17.24 8.37 -5.66
N ALA A 35 16.53 9.12 -4.83
CA ALA A 35 15.20 8.71 -4.38
C ALA A 35 14.25 8.58 -5.57
N GLN A 36 14.27 9.54 -6.48
CA GLN A 36 13.43 9.49 -7.67
C GLN A 36 13.79 8.31 -8.57
N LYS A 37 15.06 8.05 -8.71
CA LYS A 37 15.49 6.93 -9.54
C LYS A 37 15.04 5.60 -8.91
N LEU A 38 15.15 5.51 -7.59
CA LEU A 38 14.76 4.29 -6.90
C LEU A 38 13.29 3.98 -7.13
N VAL A 39 12.42 4.97 -7.01
CA VAL A 39 11.00 4.72 -7.15
C VAL A 39 10.64 4.36 -8.60
N LYS A 40 11.33 4.95 -9.56
CA LYS A 40 11.09 4.60 -10.96
C LYS A 40 11.48 3.15 -11.24
N ASP A 41 12.52 2.67 -10.59
CA ASP A 41 12.96 1.29 -10.77
C ASP A 41 12.08 0.29 -10.00
N ALA A 42 11.58 0.70 -8.84
CA ALA A 42 10.88 -0.20 -7.94
C ALA A 42 9.38 -0.30 -8.20
N ALA A 43 8.75 0.76 -8.68
CA ALA A 43 7.31 0.78 -8.87
C ALA A 43 6.98 1.11 -10.31
N PRO A 44 6.17 0.30 -10.99
CA PRO A 44 5.77 0.57 -12.37
C PRO A 44 5.14 1.95 -12.58
N LEU A 45 4.38 2.47 -11.60
CA LEU A 45 3.85 3.82 -11.75
C LEU A 45 4.91 4.90 -11.63
N GLY A 46 6.09 4.54 -11.12
CA GLY A 46 7.23 5.45 -11.11
C GLY A 46 7.09 6.66 -10.20
N GLN A 47 6.23 6.57 -9.20
CA GLN A 47 5.96 7.66 -8.29
C GLN A 47 5.97 7.18 -6.86
N TRP A 48 6.33 8.10 -5.96
CA TRP A 48 6.20 7.83 -4.54
C TRP A 48 4.73 7.92 -4.13
N LEU A 49 4.36 7.07 -3.19
CA LEU A 49 3.02 7.13 -2.62
C LEU A 49 2.87 8.43 -1.84
N ASN A 50 1.75 9.10 -2.04
CA ASN A 50 1.39 10.28 -1.26
C ASN A 50 0.26 9.88 -0.32
N PRO A 51 0.50 9.78 1.00
CA PRO A 51 -0.53 9.31 1.92
C PRO A 51 -1.82 10.10 1.87
N GLU A 52 -1.74 11.41 1.69
CA GLU A 52 -2.93 12.25 1.70
C GLU A 52 -3.86 11.98 0.53
N THR A 53 -3.29 11.71 -0.65
CA THR A 53 -4.12 11.46 -1.82
C THR A 53 -4.31 9.98 -2.09
N ASP A 54 -3.30 9.16 -1.74
CA ASP A 54 -3.31 7.76 -2.14
C ASP A 54 -3.81 6.81 -1.06
N LEU A 55 -3.67 7.18 0.21
CA LEU A 55 -4.11 6.32 1.29
C LEU A 55 -5.40 6.79 1.95
N TYR A 56 -5.57 8.10 2.14
CA TYR A 56 -6.74 8.60 2.86
C TYR A 56 -8.03 8.24 2.15
N SER A 57 -8.06 8.38 0.83
CA SER A 57 -9.28 8.02 0.09
C SER A 57 -9.57 6.53 0.17
N THR A 58 -8.53 5.71 0.19
CA THR A 58 -8.70 4.26 0.34
C THR A 58 -9.26 3.92 1.71
N VAL A 59 -8.76 4.56 2.77
CA VAL A 59 -9.27 4.36 4.12
C VAL A 59 -10.73 4.78 4.20
N ILE A 60 -11.04 5.94 3.65
CA ILE A 60 -12.42 6.45 3.67
C ILE A 60 -13.35 5.47 2.95
N TYR A 61 -12.92 4.93 1.82
CA TYR A 61 -13.73 3.93 1.12
C TYR A 61 -13.95 2.70 2.00
N LEU A 62 -12.91 2.22 2.67
CA LEU A 62 -13.01 1.01 3.46
C LEU A 62 -13.90 1.17 4.69
N ILE A 63 -14.05 2.38 5.23
CA ILE A 63 -14.95 2.61 6.36
C ILE A 63 -16.34 3.04 5.91
N SER A 64 -16.56 3.21 4.62
CA SER A 64 -17.86 3.64 4.10
C SER A 64 -18.76 2.45 3.80
N ASP A 65 -20.03 2.75 3.58
CA ASP A 65 -21.01 1.72 3.20
C ASP A 65 -20.70 1.13 1.83
N GLY A 66 -19.93 1.84 1.00
CA GLY A 66 -19.57 1.34 -0.31
C GLY A 66 -18.76 0.06 -0.25
N SER A 67 -18.06 -0.17 0.85
CA SER A 67 -17.27 -1.39 1.03
C SER A 67 -17.88 -2.35 2.04
N ARG A 68 -19.17 -2.24 2.29
CA ARG A 68 -19.83 -2.99 3.37
C ARG A 68 -19.69 -4.51 3.27
N PHE A 69 -19.44 -5.02 2.09
CA PHE A 69 -19.30 -6.47 1.89
C PHE A 69 -17.84 -6.92 1.82
N MET A 70 -16.91 -6.05 2.16
CA MET A 70 -15.49 -6.36 2.15
C MET A 70 -14.97 -6.61 3.54
N THR A 71 -14.42 -7.80 3.75
CA THR A 71 -13.71 -8.13 4.98
C THR A 71 -12.69 -9.21 4.64
N GLY A 72 -11.62 -9.26 5.40
CA GLY A 72 -10.56 -10.23 5.16
C GLY A 72 -9.71 -9.92 3.94
N THR A 73 -9.83 -8.73 3.38
CA THR A 73 -9.16 -8.36 2.14
C THR A 73 -7.90 -7.56 2.42
N THR A 74 -6.87 -7.78 1.61
CA THR A 74 -5.69 -6.92 1.60
C THR A 74 -5.76 -6.07 0.35
N VAL A 75 -5.80 -4.76 0.53
CA VAL A 75 -5.83 -3.81 -0.57
C VAL A 75 -4.41 -3.32 -0.82
N LEU A 76 -3.92 -3.55 -2.03
CA LEU A 76 -2.57 -3.14 -2.40
C LEU A 76 -2.62 -1.74 -3.00
N VAL A 77 -1.93 -0.80 -2.36
CA VAL A 77 -1.82 0.58 -2.85
C VAL A 77 -0.34 0.85 -3.03
N ASP A 78 0.22 0.31 -4.09
CA ASP A 78 1.67 0.27 -4.24
C ASP A 78 2.19 0.59 -5.65
N GLY A 79 1.34 1.09 -6.53
CA GLY A 79 1.77 1.41 -7.88
C GLY A 79 2.31 0.20 -8.63
N ALA A 80 1.82 -0.98 -8.29
CA ALA A 80 2.21 -2.27 -8.85
C ALA A 80 3.61 -2.71 -8.41
N GLN A 81 4.15 -2.12 -7.36
CA GLN A 81 5.45 -2.52 -6.86
C GLN A 81 5.51 -4.00 -6.53
N SER A 82 4.45 -4.55 -5.96
CA SER A 82 4.41 -5.97 -5.59
C SER A 82 4.56 -6.89 -6.79
N LEU A 83 4.18 -6.43 -7.98
CA LEU A 83 4.30 -7.24 -9.18
C LEU A 83 5.73 -7.30 -9.70
N THR A 84 6.62 -6.47 -9.19
CA THR A 84 8.04 -6.54 -9.56
C THR A 84 8.82 -7.47 -8.65
N ARG A 85 8.19 -8.00 -7.63
CA ARG A 85 8.81 -8.89 -6.66
C ARG A 85 9.51 -10.10 -7.26
N PRO A 86 9.03 -10.70 -8.34
CA PRO A 86 9.71 -11.88 -8.90
C PRO A 86 11.19 -11.67 -9.15
N ARG A 87 11.62 -10.45 -9.36
CA ARG A 87 13.04 -10.14 -9.52
C ARG A 87 13.82 -10.35 -8.24
N LEU A 88 13.12 -10.33 -7.14
CA LEU A 88 13.72 -10.50 -5.82
C LEU A 88 13.42 -11.91 -5.34
N LYS A 89 13.69 -12.86 -6.17
CA LYS A 89 13.25 -14.22 -5.90
C LYS A 89 13.89 -14.86 -4.69
N SER A 90 14.85 -14.22 -4.08
CA SER A 90 15.32 -14.70 -2.79
C SER A 90 14.21 -14.67 -1.75
N TYR A 91 13.15 -13.96 -2.02
CA TYR A 91 11.99 -13.92 -1.15
C TYR A 91 10.98 -15.01 -1.45
N MET A 92 11.15 -15.60 -2.58
CA MET A 92 10.21 -16.61 -3.00
C MET A 92 10.58 -17.96 -2.39
#